data_e12ff26b399cc3def64ccb541251f688
#
_entry.id   e12ff26b399cc3def64ccb541251f688
#
_cell.length_a   1.000
_cell.length_b   1.000
_cell.length_c   1.000
_cell.angle_alpha   90.00
_cell.angle_beta   90.00
_cell.angle_gamma   90.00
#
_symmetry.space_group_name_H-M   'P 1'
#
loop_
_entity.id
_entity.type
_entity.pdbx_description
1 polymer ?
#
loop_
_entity_poly.entity_id
_entity_poly.type
_entity_poly.pdbx_seq_one_letter_code
_entity_poly.pdbx_strand_id
1 'polypeptide(L)'
;NTVINEDEVKKAAALINKAKRPVIEIGGGVVSSEASDLVRMLVNKTGAPCCHTLMAAGVLGYSERLNYGLVGMHGSFVTNKAIDEADVLVAIGTRFSDRVALNTNRFAHKAKVIQIDIDLSEIDKNVKVDHALVGDVKTIVMDLLHYVKQSDRTDWLKTLDEYKKSDYHP
;
A
#
# COMPACT_ATOMS: atom_id res chain seq x y z
N ASN A 1 -2.44 -6.88 -23.84
CA ASN A 1 -0.98 -6.96 -23.78
C ASN A 1 -0.40 -5.62 -23.38
N THR A 2 -0.36 -5.38 -22.10
CA THR A 2 0.29 -4.21 -21.55
C THR A 2 1.79 -4.50 -21.42
N VAL A 3 2.58 -3.73 -22.15
CA VAL A 3 4.03 -3.75 -21.97
C VAL A 3 4.33 -2.97 -20.71
N ILE A 4 4.92 -3.64 -19.73
CA ILE A 4 5.30 -3.02 -18.47
C ILE A 4 6.50 -2.13 -18.74
N ASN A 5 6.43 -0.90 -18.25
CA ASN A 5 7.56 0.02 -18.34
C ASN A 5 8.55 -0.30 -17.21
N GLU A 6 9.62 -0.99 -17.57
CA GLU A 6 10.65 -1.41 -16.60
C GLU A 6 11.29 -0.22 -15.88
N ASP A 7 11.47 0.91 -16.57
CA ASP A 7 12.07 2.09 -15.93
C ASP A 7 11.16 2.64 -14.83
N GLU A 8 9.85 2.63 -15.03
CA GLU A 8 8.90 3.06 -14.00
C GLU A 8 8.89 2.09 -12.82
N VAL A 9 8.97 0.80 -13.08
CA VAL A 9 9.06 -0.22 -12.02
C VAL A 9 10.33 -0.01 -11.19
N LYS A 10 11.47 0.24 -11.86
CA LYS A 10 12.73 0.49 -11.17
C LYS A 10 12.68 1.76 -10.31
N LYS A 11 12.05 2.82 -10.81
CA LYS A 11 11.89 4.07 -10.06
C LYS A 11 11.01 3.85 -8.83
N ALA A 12 9.93 3.13 -8.98
CA ALA A 12 9.04 2.79 -7.86
C ALA A 12 9.78 1.96 -6.81
N ALA A 13 10.53 0.95 -7.24
CA ALA A 13 11.32 0.13 -6.34
C ALA A 13 12.37 0.94 -5.60
N ALA A 14 13.03 1.89 -6.28
CA ALA A 14 14.02 2.77 -5.67
C ALA A 14 13.40 3.62 -4.55
N LEU A 15 12.19 4.14 -4.78
CA LEU A 15 11.47 4.88 -3.75
C LEU A 15 11.17 4.01 -2.53
N ILE A 16 10.69 2.80 -2.77
CA ILE A 16 10.40 1.86 -1.69
C ILE A 16 11.67 1.53 -0.90
N ASN A 17 12.77 1.28 -1.60
CA ASN A 17 14.04 0.92 -0.95
C ASN A 17 14.57 2.04 -0.07
N LYS A 18 14.36 3.31 -0.45
CA LYS A 18 14.80 4.47 0.33
C LYS A 18 13.85 4.87 1.43
N ALA A 19 12.62 4.41 1.37
CA ALA A 19 11.58 4.84 2.29
C ALA A 19 11.90 4.46 3.73
N LYS A 20 11.61 5.38 4.63
CA LYS A 20 11.71 5.13 6.08
C LYS A 20 10.35 4.77 6.66
N ARG A 21 9.28 5.23 6.04
CA ARG A 21 7.90 5.02 6.49
C ARG A 21 7.02 4.54 5.36
N PRO A 22 7.38 3.43 4.69
CA PRO A 22 6.53 2.92 3.61
C PRO A 22 5.27 2.29 4.19
N VAL A 23 4.18 2.41 3.44
CA VAL A 23 2.92 1.72 3.74
C VAL A 23 2.43 1.08 2.45
N ILE A 24 1.95 -0.15 2.54
CA ILE A 24 1.30 -0.84 1.43
C ILE A 24 -0.19 -0.90 1.73
N GLU A 25 -1.00 -0.32 0.84
CA GLU A 25 -2.46 -0.38 0.90
C GLU A 25 -2.95 -1.39 -0.14
N ILE A 26 -3.70 -2.38 0.33
CA ILE A 26 -4.21 -3.46 -0.51
C ILE A 26 -5.70 -3.27 -0.75
N GLY A 27 -6.09 -3.22 -2.01
CA GLY A 27 -7.50 -3.13 -2.42
C GLY A 27 -7.99 -4.39 -3.12
N GLY A 28 -9.28 -4.38 -3.49
CA GLY A 28 -9.94 -5.53 -4.10
C GLY A 28 -9.33 -6.00 -5.42
N GLY A 29 -8.64 -5.11 -6.14
CA GLY A 29 -7.94 -5.48 -7.36
C GLY A 29 -6.86 -6.54 -7.19
N VAL A 30 -6.28 -6.66 -5.99
CA VAL A 30 -5.32 -7.72 -5.67
C VAL A 30 -6.01 -9.08 -5.69
N VAL A 31 -7.21 -9.15 -5.14
CA VAL A 31 -7.99 -10.39 -5.11
C VAL A 31 -8.46 -10.77 -6.51
N SER A 32 -9.04 -9.82 -7.24
CA SER A 32 -9.57 -10.07 -8.59
C SER A 32 -8.46 -10.42 -9.59
N SER A 33 -7.24 -9.95 -9.36
CA SER A 33 -6.09 -10.27 -10.22
C SER A 33 -5.35 -11.54 -9.78
N GLU A 34 -5.81 -12.20 -8.72
CA GLU A 34 -5.16 -13.39 -8.16
C GLU A 34 -3.71 -13.12 -7.75
N ALA A 35 -3.45 -11.93 -7.25
CA ALA A 35 -2.09 -11.48 -6.90
C ALA A 35 -1.78 -11.57 -5.40
N SER A 36 -2.68 -12.16 -4.61
CA SER A 36 -2.55 -12.16 -3.14
C SER A 36 -1.22 -12.72 -2.65
N ASP A 37 -0.78 -13.86 -3.20
CA ASP A 37 0.48 -14.49 -2.77
C ASP A 37 1.69 -13.59 -3.05
N LEU A 38 1.72 -12.97 -4.23
CA LEU A 38 2.82 -12.09 -4.63
C LEU A 38 2.82 -10.80 -3.79
N VAL A 39 1.65 -10.29 -3.46
CA VAL A 39 1.55 -9.10 -2.61
C VAL A 39 2.02 -9.42 -1.20
N ARG A 40 1.68 -10.60 -0.66
CA ARG A 40 2.23 -11.04 0.64
C ARG A 40 3.75 -11.11 0.61
N MET A 41 4.32 -11.63 -0.48
CA MET A 41 5.78 -11.67 -0.66
C MET A 41 6.36 -10.25 -0.69
N LEU A 42 5.70 -9.32 -1.37
CA LEU A 42 6.15 -7.92 -1.43
C LEU A 42 6.13 -7.27 -0.05
N VAL A 43 5.06 -7.46 0.70
CA VAL A 43 4.93 -6.95 2.07
C VAL A 43 6.06 -7.49 2.93
N ASN A 44 6.28 -8.79 2.90
CA ASN A 44 7.31 -9.42 3.73
C ASN A 44 8.72 -9.00 3.35
N LYS A 45 8.99 -8.87 2.06
CA LYS A 45 10.32 -8.47 1.59
C LYS A 45 10.64 -7.04 1.95
N THR A 46 9.69 -6.14 1.77
CA THR A 46 9.89 -4.71 2.06
C THR A 46 9.83 -4.39 3.55
N GLY A 47 9.25 -5.27 4.35
CA GLY A 47 9.01 -5.02 5.78
C GLY A 47 7.99 -3.93 6.04
N ALA A 48 7.24 -3.50 5.03
CA ALA A 48 6.30 -2.41 5.13
C ALA A 48 5.02 -2.83 5.86
N PRO A 49 4.53 -1.99 6.78
CA PRO A 49 3.20 -2.23 7.34
C PRO A 49 2.15 -2.14 6.24
N CYS A 50 1.14 -2.98 6.37
CA CYS A 50 0.11 -3.12 5.37
C CYS A 50 -1.26 -2.79 5.97
N CYS A 51 -2.07 -2.08 5.21
CA CYS A 51 -3.47 -1.88 5.51
C CYS A 51 -4.29 -2.29 4.29
N HIS A 52 -5.59 -2.47 4.48
CA HIS A 52 -6.43 -2.98 3.40
C HIS A 52 -7.79 -2.30 3.40
N THR A 53 -8.40 -2.27 2.23
CA THR A 53 -9.81 -1.91 2.09
C THR A 53 -10.67 -3.13 2.43
N LEU A 54 -11.98 -2.91 2.57
CA LEU A 54 -12.90 -3.99 2.95
C LEU A 54 -12.84 -5.17 1.97
N MET A 55 -12.73 -4.89 0.67
CA MET A 55 -12.72 -5.92 -0.37
C MET A 55 -11.45 -6.77 -0.37
N ALA A 56 -10.42 -6.33 0.32
CA ALA A 56 -9.15 -7.03 0.43
C ALA A 56 -8.93 -7.65 1.82
N ALA A 57 -9.95 -7.66 2.65
CA ALA A 57 -9.87 -8.32 3.96
C ALA A 57 -9.56 -9.80 3.73
N GLY A 58 -8.53 -10.29 4.39
CA GLY A 58 -8.12 -11.69 4.24
C GLY A 58 -6.92 -11.92 3.32
N VAL A 59 -6.47 -10.91 2.56
CA VAL A 59 -5.24 -11.04 1.77
C VAL A 59 -4.05 -11.31 2.71
N LEU A 60 -3.95 -10.56 3.79
CA LEU A 60 -3.05 -10.91 4.90
C LEU A 60 -3.87 -11.48 6.05
N GLY A 61 -3.39 -12.56 6.66
CA GLY A 61 -4.05 -13.15 7.83
C GLY A 61 -3.97 -12.23 9.05
N TYR A 62 -4.88 -12.42 9.99
CA TYR A 62 -4.93 -11.64 11.24
C TYR A 62 -3.66 -11.77 12.07
N SER A 63 -3.00 -12.91 11.99
CA SER A 63 -1.79 -13.18 12.76
C SER A 63 -0.52 -12.61 12.11
N GLU A 64 -0.62 -12.08 10.90
CA GLU A 64 0.53 -11.50 10.21
C GLU A 64 0.97 -10.21 10.89
N ARG A 65 2.26 -10.16 11.24
CA ARG A 65 2.85 -9.03 11.98
C ARG A 65 2.64 -7.70 11.28
N LEU A 66 2.72 -7.69 9.94
CA LEU A 66 2.65 -6.47 9.14
C LEU A 66 1.22 -6.06 8.79
N ASN A 67 0.22 -6.84 9.16
CA ASN A 67 -1.17 -6.50 8.92
C ASN A 67 -1.69 -5.59 10.03
N TYR A 68 -1.88 -4.30 9.71
CA TYR A 68 -2.39 -3.31 10.66
C TYR A 68 -3.90 -3.13 10.55
N GLY A 69 -4.53 -3.67 9.51
CA GLY A 69 -5.98 -3.78 9.44
C GLY A 69 -6.65 -2.88 8.41
N LEU A 70 -7.91 -2.59 8.66
CA LEU A 70 -8.79 -1.85 7.76
C LEU A 70 -8.44 -0.37 7.76
N VAL A 71 -8.42 0.23 6.58
CA VAL A 71 -8.21 1.67 6.38
C VAL A 71 -9.53 2.32 5.92
N GLY A 72 -9.69 3.60 6.20
CA GLY A 72 -10.82 4.39 5.75
C GLY A 72 -11.71 4.85 6.89
N MET A 73 -12.95 5.24 6.55
CA MET A 73 -13.91 5.82 7.51
C MET A 73 -14.18 4.88 8.70
N HIS A 74 -14.22 3.59 8.45
CA HIS A 74 -14.42 2.57 9.47
C HIS A 74 -13.11 1.89 9.88
N GLY A 75 -11.98 2.47 9.48
CA GLY A 75 -10.67 1.95 9.80
C GLY A 75 -10.21 2.33 11.19
N SER A 76 -9.14 1.70 11.63
CA SER A 76 -8.54 2.00 12.92
C SER A 76 -7.75 3.32 12.88
N PHE A 77 -7.51 3.86 14.07
CA PHE A 77 -6.66 5.04 14.22
C PHE A 77 -5.26 4.79 13.66
N VAL A 78 -4.68 3.61 13.95
CA VAL A 78 -3.31 3.29 13.51
C VAL A 78 -3.18 3.25 11.99
N THR A 79 -4.15 2.66 11.27
CA THR A 79 -4.07 2.58 9.81
C THR A 79 -4.18 3.95 9.17
N ASN A 80 -5.07 4.78 9.68
CA ASN A 80 -5.24 6.14 9.16
C ASN A 80 -4.01 7.00 9.47
N LYS A 81 -3.40 6.83 10.64
CA LYS A 81 -2.15 7.50 11.00
C LYS A 81 -0.98 7.02 10.12
N ALA A 82 -0.93 5.73 9.82
CA ALA A 82 0.11 5.17 8.96
C ALA A 82 0.10 5.85 7.60
N ILE A 83 -1.06 5.99 6.99
CA ILE A 83 -1.20 6.65 5.68
C ILE A 83 -0.85 8.14 5.78
N ASP A 84 -1.31 8.80 6.83
CA ASP A 84 -1.04 10.23 7.04
C ASP A 84 0.45 10.53 7.18
N GLU A 85 1.20 9.65 7.82
CA GLU A 85 2.62 9.86 8.11
C GLU A 85 3.58 9.12 7.17
N ALA A 86 3.06 8.34 6.24
CA ALA A 86 3.89 7.61 5.28
C ALA A 86 4.73 8.56 4.44
N ASP A 87 5.97 8.18 4.15
CA ASP A 87 6.79 8.87 3.15
C ASP A 87 6.66 8.24 1.76
N VAL A 88 6.27 6.98 1.68
CA VAL A 88 5.91 6.29 0.44
C VAL A 88 4.66 5.46 0.70
N LEU A 89 3.65 5.64 -0.15
CA LEU A 89 2.44 4.82 -0.13
C LEU A 89 2.37 4.02 -1.43
N VAL A 90 2.31 2.70 -1.29
CA VAL A 90 2.12 1.79 -2.42
C VAL A 90 0.67 1.31 -2.37
N ALA A 91 -0.16 1.83 -3.26
CA ALA A 91 -1.58 1.48 -3.33
C ALA A 91 -1.78 0.46 -4.46
N ILE A 92 -2.19 -0.75 -4.10
CA ILE A 92 -2.29 -1.87 -5.04
C ILE A 92 -3.75 -2.29 -5.19
N GLY A 93 -4.30 -2.09 -6.39
CA GLY A 93 -5.67 -2.51 -6.70
C GLY A 93 -6.74 -1.80 -5.88
N THR A 94 -6.47 -0.56 -5.45
CA THR A 94 -7.43 0.22 -4.69
C THR A 94 -8.30 1.03 -5.62
N ARG A 95 -9.60 1.10 -5.32
CA ARG A 95 -10.55 1.87 -6.10
C ARG A 95 -10.61 3.32 -5.60
N PHE A 96 -11.00 4.22 -6.49
CA PHE A 96 -11.26 5.61 -6.13
C PHE A 96 -12.27 5.71 -4.98
N SER A 97 -13.34 4.92 -5.02
CA SER A 97 -14.36 4.92 -3.98
C SER A 97 -13.82 4.57 -2.58
N ASP A 98 -12.76 3.79 -2.51
CA ASP A 98 -12.12 3.45 -1.23
C ASP A 98 -11.44 4.65 -0.59
N ARG A 99 -11.03 5.62 -1.41
CA ARG A 99 -10.31 6.83 -0.96
C ARG A 99 -11.25 7.97 -0.62
N VAL A 100 -12.44 8.00 -1.22
CA VAL A 100 -13.44 9.06 -1.00
C VAL A 100 -13.90 9.06 0.46
N ALA A 101 -13.86 7.90 1.12
CA ALA A 101 -14.21 7.78 2.53
C ALA A 101 -13.20 8.47 3.45
N LEU A 102 -12.00 8.81 2.93
CA LEU A 102 -10.98 9.54 3.68
C LEU A 102 -11.08 11.02 3.36
N ASN A 103 -10.62 11.87 4.28
CA ASN A 103 -10.47 13.28 3.99
C ASN A 103 -9.39 13.42 2.91
N THR A 104 -9.80 13.71 1.68
CA THR A 104 -8.91 13.77 0.52
C THR A 104 -7.79 14.79 0.68
N ASN A 105 -8.00 15.85 1.47
CA ASN A 105 -6.98 16.87 1.72
C ASN A 105 -5.83 16.34 2.59
N ARG A 106 -6.06 15.24 3.30
CA ARG A 106 -5.06 14.64 4.19
C ARG A 106 -4.53 13.29 3.71
N PHE A 107 -5.15 12.71 2.69
CA PHE A 107 -4.75 11.37 2.25
C PHE A 107 -3.31 11.39 1.73
N ALA A 108 -2.42 10.69 2.45
CA ALA A 108 -1.03 10.49 2.07
C ALA A 108 -0.31 11.78 1.64
N HIS A 109 -0.65 12.92 2.25
CA HIS A 109 -0.16 14.23 1.79
C HIS A 109 1.36 14.39 1.90
N LYS A 110 2.01 13.61 2.75
CA LYS A 110 3.48 13.60 2.91
C LYS A 110 4.16 12.58 2.01
N ALA A 111 3.38 11.65 1.43
CA ALA A 111 3.94 10.50 0.75
C ALA A 111 4.13 10.73 -0.73
N LYS A 112 5.15 10.10 -1.30
CA LYS A 112 5.19 9.78 -2.72
C LYS A 112 4.26 8.60 -2.92
N VAL A 113 3.34 8.70 -3.86
CA VAL A 113 2.30 7.69 -4.10
C VAL A 113 2.61 6.87 -5.33
N ILE A 114 2.70 5.56 -5.14
CA ILE A 114 2.85 4.57 -6.21
C ILE A 114 1.50 3.86 -6.32
N GLN A 115 0.85 3.99 -7.48
CA GLN A 115 -0.42 3.34 -7.74
C GLN A 115 -0.19 2.17 -8.70
N ILE A 116 -0.64 0.98 -8.30
CA ILE A 116 -0.59 -0.22 -9.14
C ILE A 116 -2.02 -0.64 -9.42
N ASP A 117 -2.41 -0.59 -10.69
CA ASP A 117 -3.78 -0.91 -11.08
C ASP A 117 -3.83 -1.42 -12.53
N ILE A 118 -4.92 -2.14 -12.83
CA ILE A 118 -5.17 -2.61 -14.17
C ILE A 118 -5.71 -1.52 -15.10
N ASP A 119 -6.25 -0.45 -14.54
CA ASP A 119 -6.97 0.58 -15.28
C ASP A 119 -6.60 1.99 -14.80
N LEU A 120 -6.25 2.86 -15.76
CA LEU A 120 -5.97 4.27 -15.50
C LEU A 120 -7.20 5.06 -15.08
N SER A 121 -8.41 4.63 -15.49
CA SER A 121 -9.64 5.36 -15.19
C SER A 121 -9.93 5.43 -13.68
N GLU A 122 -9.39 4.51 -12.89
CA GLU A 122 -9.53 4.50 -11.44
C GLU A 122 -8.53 5.41 -10.74
N ILE A 123 -7.60 6.02 -11.49
CA ILE A 123 -6.66 6.97 -10.91
C ILE A 123 -7.35 8.31 -10.79
N ASP A 124 -7.55 8.75 -9.54
CA ASP A 124 -8.24 10.00 -9.24
C ASP A 124 -7.39 11.20 -9.61
N LYS A 125 -8.02 12.15 -10.31
CA LYS A 125 -7.41 13.43 -10.66
C LYS A 125 -7.15 14.31 -9.44
N ASN A 126 -7.86 14.06 -8.34
CA ASN A 126 -7.74 14.85 -7.11
C ASN A 126 -6.76 14.26 -6.11
N VAL A 127 -6.24 13.07 -6.37
CA VAL A 127 -5.22 12.43 -5.53
C VAL A 127 -3.91 12.42 -6.31
N LYS A 128 -2.88 12.95 -5.68
CA LYS A 128 -1.55 12.95 -6.27
C LYS A 128 -1.06 11.51 -6.44
N VAL A 129 -0.68 11.15 -7.67
CA VAL A 129 -0.01 9.89 -7.96
C VAL A 129 1.33 10.22 -8.61
N ASP A 130 2.41 9.83 -7.97
CA ASP A 130 3.77 10.11 -8.46
C ASP A 130 4.21 9.09 -9.51
N HIS A 131 3.85 7.83 -9.31
CA HIS A 131 4.15 6.75 -10.25
C HIS A 131 2.92 5.85 -10.41
N ALA A 132 2.39 5.80 -11.62
CA ALA A 132 1.30 4.91 -11.98
C ALA A 132 1.86 3.73 -12.75
N LEU A 133 1.73 2.53 -12.17
CA LEU A 133 2.13 1.29 -12.82
C LEU A 133 0.85 0.59 -13.27
N VAL A 134 0.54 0.74 -14.55
CA VAL A 134 -0.71 0.26 -15.13
C VAL A 134 -0.48 -1.03 -15.88
N GLY A 135 -1.28 -2.03 -15.58
CA GLY A 135 -1.20 -3.33 -16.23
C GLY A 135 -1.68 -4.42 -15.29
N ASP A 136 -1.36 -5.65 -15.63
CA ASP A 136 -1.66 -6.79 -14.77
C ASP A 136 -0.94 -6.64 -13.43
N VAL A 137 -1.72 -6.55 -12.36
CA VAL A 137 -1.19 -6.36 -11.00
C VAL A 137 -0.20 -7.47 -10.64
N LYS A 138 -0.52 -8.70 -10.99
CA LYS A 138 0.35 -9.86 -10.72
C LYS A 138 1.71 -9.71 -11.36
N THR A 139 1.74 -9.31 -12.64
CA THR A 139 2.98 -9.13 -13.39
C THR A 139 3.81 -7.97 -12.83
N ILE A 140 3.15 -6.86 -12.51
CA ILE A 140 3.83 -5.68 -11.97
C ILE A 140 4.45 -5.99 -10.61
N VAL A 141 3.71 -6.66 -9.72
CA VAL A 141 4.23 -7.02 -8.41
C VAL A 141 5.41 -7.98 -8.54
N MET A 142 5.33 -8.92 -9.48
CA MET A 142 6.44 -9.84 -9.76
C MET A 142 7.70 -9.08 -10.17
N ASP A 143 7.55 -8.06 -11.04
CA ASP A 143 8.68 -7.23 -11.45
C ASP A 143 9.23 -6.40 -10.28
N LEU A 144 8.37 -5.81 -9.47
CA LEU A 144 8.82 -5.06 -8.29
C LEU A 144 9.64 -5.93 -7.35
N LEU A 145 9.26 -7.19 -7.18
CA LEU A 145 9.98 -8.12 -6.31
C LEU A 145 11.44 -8.32 -6.73
N HIS A 146 11.75 -8.15 -8.03
CA HIS A 146 13.14 -8.22 -8.50
C HIS A 146 14.00 -7.06 -8.02
N TYR A 147 13.41 -5.89 -7.82
CA TYR A 147 14.16 -4.65 -7.57
C TYR A 147 14.08 -4.17 -6.14
N VAL A 148 13.06 -4.60 -5.38
CA VAL A 148 12.97 -4.22 -3.97
C VAL A 148 13.95 -5.05 -3.15
N LYS A 149 14.51 -4.42 -2.12
CA LYS A 149 15.46 -5.06 -1.22
C LYS A 149 14.78 -5.57 0.02
N GLN A 150 15.28 -6.66 0.57
CA GLN A 150 14.88 -7.12 1.88
C GLN A 150 15.18 -6.00 2.89
N SER A 151 14.18 -5.59 3.64
CA SER A 151 14.32 -4.50 4.59
C SER A 151 13.60 -4.79 5.89
N ASP A 152 14.14 -4.22 6.95
CA ASP A 152 13.57 -4.22 8.28
C ASP A 152 13.14 -2.79 8.60
N ARG A 153 11.91 -2.61 9.10
CA ARG A 153 11.34 -1.29 9.38
C ARG A 153 11.04 -1.14 10.87
N THR A 154 11.93 -1.58 11.70
CA THR A 154 11.73 -1.69 13.16
C THR A 154 11.24 -0.38 13.79
N ASP A 155 11.89 0.74 13.49
CA ASP A 155 11.52 2.03 14.08
C ASP A 155 10.12 2.48 13.65
N TRP A 156 9.81 2.30 12.37
CA TRP A 156 8.50 2.65 11.84
C TRP A 156 7.39 1.81 12.47
N LEU A 157 7.61 0.50 12.56
CA LEU A 157 6.64 -0.41 13.17
C LEU A 157 6.44 -0.09 14.65
N LYS A 158 7.51 0.28 15.35
CA LYS A 158 7.42 0.69 16.74
C LYS A 158 6.54 1.92 16.92
N THR A 159 6.69 2.91 16.04
CA THR A 159 5.85 4.11 16.03
C THR A 159 4.38 3.73 15.85
N LEU A 160 4.08 2.86 14.88
CA LEU A 160 2.71 2.43 14.63
C LEU A 160 2.14 1.61 15.79
N ASP A 161 2.95 0.79 16.42
CA ASP A 161 2.51 0.02 17.57
C ASP A 161 2.13 0.92 18.76
N GLU A 162 2.81 2.04 18.91
CA GLU A 162 2.44 3.04 19.92
C GLU A 162 1.07 3.66 19.59
N TYR A 163 0.81 3.98 18.33
CA TYR A 163 -0.52 4.44 17.91
C TYR A 163 -1.59 3.38 18.13
N LYS A 164 -1.24 2.11 17.92
CA LYS A 164 -2.17 0.99 18.10
C LYS A 164 -2.66 0.88 19.54
N LYS A 165 -1.82 1.22 20.50
CA LYS A 165 -2.21 1.24 21.92
C LYS A 165 -3.32 2.25 22.18
N SER A 166 -3.37 3.35 21.42
CA SER A 166 -4.40 4.38 21.55
C SER A 166 -5.77 3.92 21.06
N ASP A 167 -5.83 2.86 20.26
CA ASP A 167 -7.10 2.28 19.80
C ASP A 167 -7.80 1.48 20.91
N TYR A 168 -7.07 1.15 21.98
CA TYR A 168 -7.63 0.42 23.13
C TYR A 168 -8.13 1.40 24.17
N HIS A 169 -9.38 1.82 24.04
CA HIS A 169 -10.08 2.49 25.10
C HIS A 169 -11.02 1.48 25.77
N PRO A 170 -10.84 1.21 27.04
CA PRO A 170 -11.82 0.40 27.78
C PRO A 170 -13.15 1.11 27.85
#